data_1f5c5f6ef710350bb7684f61db3e1271
#
_entry.id   1f5c5f6ef710350bb7684f61db3e1271
#
_cell.length_a   1.000
_cell.length_b   1.000
_cell.length_c   1.000
_cell.angle_alpha   90.00
_cell.angle_beta   90.00
_cell.angle_gamma   90.00
#
_symmetry.space_group_name_H-M   'P 1'
#
loop_
_entity.id
_entity.type
_entity.pdbx_description
1 polymer ?
#
loop_
_entity_poly.entity_id
_entity_poly.type
_entity_poly.pdbx_seq_one_letter_code
_entity_poly.pdbx_strand_id
1 'polypeptide(L)'
;YNTAISELMKLVNEYYSVNNITKADYTVLLTLLYPFAPHITEELNQMIGNDPICKSSWPTYDLDKTIDATKEIAVQVNGKVRGTITISIDEDEASIKNKALNEDNVKKHIEGKEIVKVIVIKDKIVNIVVK
;
A
#
# COMPACT_ATOMS: atom_id res chain seq x y z
N TYR A 1 -7.91 8.68 -16.42
CA TYR A 1 -8.95 7.71 -16.01
C TYR A 1 -8.36 6.40 -15.47
N ASN A 2 -7.33 5.83 -16.09
CA ASN A 2 -6.75 4.54 -15.70
C ASN A 2 -6.26 4.50 -14.25
N THR A 3 -5.62 5.55 -13.76
CA THR A 3 -5.16 5.65 -12.37
C THR A 3 -6.33 5.63 -11.38
N ALA A 4 -7.38 6.42 -11.66
CA ALA A 4 -8.57 6.45 -10.79
C ALA A 4 -9.27 5.09 -10.75
N ILE A 5 -9.41 4.43 -11.89
CA ILE A 5 -10.02 3.08 -11.96
C ILE A 5 -9.16 2.07 -11.20
N SER A 6 -7.83 2.10 -11.33
CA SER A 6 -6.95 1.18 -10.61
C SER A 6 -7.02 1.38 -9.10
N GLU A 7 -7.12 2.60 -8.61
CA GLU A 7 -7.28 2.87 -7.18
C GLU A 7 -8.66 2.43 -6.66
N LEU A 8 -9.73 2.65 -7.43
CA LEU A 8 -11.05 2.11 -7.09
C LEU A 8 -11.08 0.57 -7.04
N MET A 9 -10.36 -0.11 -7.95
CA MET A 9 -10.22 -1.55 -7.94
C MET A 9 -9.47 -2.05 -6.69
N LYS A 10 -8.41 -1.35 -6.27
CA LYS A 10 -7.70 -1.66 -5.03
C LYS A 10 -8.63 -1.53 -3.82
N LEU A 11 -9.38 -0.42 -3.73
CA LEU A 11 -10.34 -0.18 -2.67
C LEU A 11 -11.40 -1.28 -2.58
N VAL A 12 -11.96 -1.69 -3.71
CA VAL A 12 -12.93 -2.78 -3.77
C VAL A 12 -12.32 -4.10 -3.31
N ASN A 13 -11.09 -4.43 -3.74
CA ASN A 13 -10.40 -5.64 -3.30
C ASN A 13 -10.13 -5.62 -1.78
N GLU A 14 -9.80 -4.47 -1.23
CA GLU A 14 -9.62 -4.30 0.20
C GLU A 14 -10.93 -4.53 0.97
N TYR A 15 -12.05 -4.00 0.47
CA TYR A 15 -13.36 -4.27 1.05
C TYR A 15 -13.73 -5.76 1.04
N TYR A 16 -13.39 -6.49 0.00
CA TYR A 16 -13.55 -7.95 -0.03
C TYR A 16 -12.69 -8.66 1.02
N SER A 17 -11.48 -8.19 1.27
CA SER A 17 -10.56 -8.81 2.24
C SER A 17 -11.01 -8.60 3.69
N VAL A 18 -11.54 -7.43 3.99
CA VAL A 18 -12.00 -7.07 5.36
C VAL A 18 -13.33 -7.74 5.71
N ASN A 19 -14.11 -8.12 4.71
CA ASN A 19 -15.43 -8.78 4.86
C ASN A 19 -16.44 -8.05 5.76
N ASN A 20 -16.23 -6.77 6.03
CA ASN A 20 -17.11 -5.91 6.81
C ASN A 20 -16.87 -4.44 6.43
N ILE A 21 -17.80 -3.87 5.67
CA ILE A 21 -17.78 -2.45 5.30
C ILE A 21 -18.97 -1.74 5.89
N THR A 22 -18.79 -0.49 6.30
CA THR A 22 -19.88 0.33 6.79
C THR A 22 -20.70 0.93 5.65
N LYS A 23 -21.94 1.35 5.94
CA LYS A 23 -22.77 2.10 4.99
C LYS A 23 -22.03 3.38 4.52
N ALA A 24 -21.30 4.04 5.44
CA ALA A 24 -20.53 5.23 5.12
C ALA A 24 -19.42 4.96 4.10
N ASP A 25 -18.63 3.90 4.29
CA ASP A 25 -17.55 3.49 3.36
C ASP A 25 -18.12 3.15 1.99
N TYR A 26 -19.24 2.43 1.96
CA TYR A 26 -19.91 2.10 0.71
C TYR A 26 -20.43 3.33 -0.01
N THR A 27 -21.00 4.30 0.71
CA THR A 27 -21.45 5.59 0.15
C THR A 27 -20.28 6.36 -0.46
N VAL A 28 -19.12 6.39 0.18
CA VAL A 28 -17.90 7.01 -0.36
C VAL A 28 -17.49 6.34 -1.67
N LEU A 29 -17.45 4.99 -1.71
CA LEU A 29 -17.13 4.25 -2.93
C LEU A 29 -18.09 4.60 -4.08
N LEU A 30 -19.41 4.62 -3.82
CA LEU A 30 -20.41 4.96 -4.83
C LEU A 30 -20.24 6.39 -5.35
N THR A 31 -19.94 7.33 -4.45
CA THR A 31 -19.69 8.74 -4.82
C THR A 31 -18.45 8.90 -5.68
N LEU A 32 -17.35 8.20 -5.35
CA LEU A 32 -16.12 8.20 -6.14
C LEU A 32 -16.28 7.52 -7.51
N LEU A 33 -17.13 6.50 -7.58
CA LEU A 33 -17.40 5.75 -8.81
C LEU A 33 -18.44 6.47 -9.71
N TYR A 34 -19.25 7.35 -9.14
CA TYR A 34 -20.35 8.03 -9.84
C TYR A 34 -19.94 8.69 -11.16
N PRO A 35 -18.79 9.40 -11.29
CA PRO A 35 -18.37 10.02 -12.56
C PRO A 35 -18.12 9.01 -13.70
N PHE A 36 -17.89 7.74 -13.36
CA PHE A 36 -17.59 6.67 -14.33
C PHE A 36 -18.81 5.83 -14.68
N ALA A 37 -19.71 5.64 -13.73
CA ALA A 37 -20.86 4.75 -13.85
C ALA A 37 -22.09 5.32 -13.14
N PRO A 38 -22.65 6.47 -13.59
CA PRO A 38 -23.66 7.21 -12.84
C PRO A 38 -24.95 6.41 -12.59
N HIS A 39 -25.40 5.64 -13.56
CA HIS A 39 -26.68 4.92 -13.45
C HIS A 39 -26.64 3.83 -12.37
N ILE A 40 -25.62 2.97 -12.39
CA ILE A 40 -25.51 1.87 -11.44
C ILE A 40 -25.21 2.38 -10.02
N THR A 41 -24.39 3.41 -9.89
CA THR A 41 -24.06 3.98 -8.57
C THR A 41 -25.26 4.68 -7.95
N GLU A 42 -26.07 5.36 -8.74
CA GLU A 42 -27.30 5.99 -8.26
C GLU A 42 -28.32 4.96 -7.80
N GLU A 43 -28.51 3.88 -8.58
CA GLU A 43 -29.40 2.77 -8.19
C GLU A 43 -28.96 2.12 -6.87
N LEU A 44 -27.69 1.77 -6.76
CA LEU A 44 -27.13 1.18 -5.55
C LEU A 44 -27.24 2.12 -4.33
N ASN A 45 -27.04 3.42 -4.56
CA ASN A 45 -27.15 4.44 -3.51
C ASN A 45 -28.59 4.58 -3.00
N GLN A 46 -29.58 4.52 -3.89
CA GLN A 46 -30.98 4.49 -3.51
C GLN A 46 -31.36 3.20 -2.74
N MET A 47 -30.86 2.05 -3.16
CA MET A 47 -31.09 0.78 -2.49
C MET A 47 -30.66 0.77 -1.02
N ILE A 48 -29.60 1.52 -0.68
CA ILE A 48 -29.16 1.70 0.71
C ILE A 48 -29.84 2.85 1.43
N GLY A 49 -30.83 3.51 0.80
CA GLY A 49 -31.65 4.54 1.40
C GLY A 49 -30.96 5.89 1.57
N ASN A 50 -30.08 6.25 0.64
CA ASN A 50 -29.45 7.57 0.60
C ASN A 50 -30.18 8.51 -0.34
N ASP A 51 -29.96 9.83 -0.14
CA ASP A 51 -30.34 10.86 -1.12
C ASP A 51 -29.52 10.74 -2.39
N PRO A 52 -30.01 11.26 -3.53
CA PRO A 52 -29.31 11.20 -4.82
C PRO A 52 -27.86 11.71 -4.73
N ILE A 53 -26.90 10.97 -5.31
CA ILE A 53 -25.47 11.30 -5.27
C ILE A 53 -25.20 12.68 -5.89
N CYS A 54 -25.94 13.05 -6.93
CA CYS A 54 -25.82 14.37 -7.58
C CYS A 54 -26.12 15.57 -6.65
N LYS A 55 -26.77 15.34 -5.50
CA LYS A 55 -27.02 16.34 -4.46
C LYS A 55 -26.04 16.28 -3.31
N SER A 56 -25.20 15.25 -3.25
CA SER A 56 -24.20 15.08 -2.20
C SER A 56 -22.93 15.91 -2.47
N SER A 57 -22.20 16.21 -1.41
CA SER A 57 -20.87 16.80 -1.53
C SER A 57 -19.82 15.73 -1.83
N TRP A 58 -18.73 16.14 -2.49
CA TRP A 58 -17.59 15.27 -2.71
C TRP A 58 -16.95 14.86 -1.36
N PRO A 59 -16.54 13.59 -1.20
CA PRO A 59 -15.93 13.14 0.02
C PRO A 59 -14.67 13.94 0.36
N THR A 60 -14.53 14.29 1.64
CA THR A 60 -13.29 14.87 2.18
C THR A 60 -12.34 13.76 2.60
N TYR A 61 -11.06 14.04 2.60
CA TYR A 61 -10.03 13.12 3.06
C TYR A 61 -9.29 13.68 4.26
N ASP A 62 -8.78 12.79 5.09
CA ASP A 62 -7.92 13.10 6.23
C ASP A 62 -6.47 12.88 5.81
N LEU A 63 -5.67 13.94 5.86
CA LEU A 63 -4.29 13.92 5.41
C LEU A 63 -3.44 12.93 6.23
N ASP A 64 -3.69 12.85 7.54
CA ASP A 64 -2.94 11.96 8.43
C ASP A 64 -3.20 10.48 8.13
N LYS A 65 -4.38 10.17 7.58
CA LYS A 65 -4.75 8.82 7.15
C LYS A 65 -4.23 8.44 5.76
N THR A 66 -3.69 9.38 5.01
CA THR A 66 -3.09 9.12 3.69
C THR A 66 -1.61 8.72 3.77
N ILE A 67 -1.03 8.80 4.96
CA ILE A 67 0.36 8.39 5.20
C ILE A 67 0.35 6.90 5.51
N ASP A 68 0.84 6.09 4.59
CA ASP A 68 1.07 4.68 4.86
C ASP A 68 2.04 4.54 6.02
N ALA A 69 1.59 3.92 7.12
CA ALA A 69 2.44 3.70 8.30
C ALA A 69 3.63 2.79 8.00
N THR A 70 3.55 2.03 6.91
CA THR A 70 4.59 1.07 6.48
C THR A 70 4.87 1.19 4.99
N LYS A 71 6.11 0.93 4.60
CA LYS A 71 6.57 0.95 3.21
C LYS A 71 7.37 -0.30 2.90
N GLU A 72 7.15 -0.86 1.73
CA GLU A 72 7.97 -1.96 1.23
C GLU A 72 9.21 -1.43 0.52
N ILE A 73 10.37 -1.92 0.91
CA ILE A 73 11.65 -1.61 0.26
C ILE A 73 12.35 -2.89 -0.22
N ALA A 74 12.97 -2.78 -1.38
CA ALA A 74 13.72 -3.90 -1.94
C ALA A 74 15.07 -4.08 -1.25
N VAL A 75 15.43 -5.34 -0.97
CA VAL A 75 16.75 -5.73 -0.46
C VAL A 75 17.56 -6.34 -1.60
N GLN A 76 18.72 -5.76 -1.85
CA GLN A 76 19.67 -6.23 -2.85
C GLN A 76 20.88 -6.90 -2.20
N VAL A 77 21.40 -7.91 -2.87
CA VAL A 77 22.70 -8.51 -2.57
C VAL A 77 23.58 -8.35 -3.82
N ASN A 78 24.68 -7.63 -3.68
CA ASN A 78 25.59 -7.27 -4.80
C ASN A 78 24.82 -6.67 -6.00
N GLY A 79 23.86 -5.76 -5.72
CA GLY A 79 23.09 -5.06 -6.75
C GLY A 79 21.93 -5.85 -7.37
N LYS A 80 21.69 -7.12 -6.97
CA LYS A 80 20.55 -7.92 -7.45
C LYS A 80 19.49 -8.01 -6.35
N VAL A 81 18.23 -7.67 -6.66
CA VAL A 81 17.11 -7.80 -5.72
C VAL A 81 16.94 -9.26 -5.33
N ARG A 82 16.90 -9.52 -4.02
CA ARG A 82 16.79 -10.85 -3.42
C ARG A 82 15.63 -11.01 -2.45
N GLY A 83 15.07 -9.91 -2.00
CA GLY A 83 13.91 -9.90 -1.10
C GLY A 83 13.27 -8.52 -1.02
N THR A 84 12.18 -8.45 -0.27
CA THR A 84 11.46 -7.21 0.05
C THR A 84 11.18 -7.23 1.54
N ILE A 85 11.40 -6.12 2.21
CA ILE A 85 11.07 -5.96 3.64
C ILE A 85 10.10 -4.82 3.83
N THR A 86 9.20 -4.98 4.80
CA THR A 86 8.28 -3.92 5.21
C THR A 86 8.90 -3.14 6.35
N ILE A 87 9.03 -1.84 6.19
CA ILE A 87 9.56 -0.89 7.17
C ILE A 87 8.50 0.11 7.59
N SER A 88 8.58 0.63 8.81
CA SER A 88 7.83 1.81 9.23
C SER A 88 8.52 3.08 8.72
N ILE A 89 7.75 4.15 8.46
CA ILE A 89 8.28 5.40 7.89
C ILE A 89 9.36 6.03 8.79
N ASP A 90 9.24 5.88 10.12
CA ASP A 90 10.18 6.40 11.10
C ASP A 90 11.15 5.36 11.65
N GLU A 91 11.30 4.22 10.98
CA GLU A 91 12.18 3.16 11.43
C GLU A 91 13.66 3.54 11.26
N ASP A 92 14.47 3.31 12.30
CA ASP A 92 15.88 3.61 12.28
C ASP A 92 16.69 2.67 11.38
N GLU A 93 17.83 3.17 10.87
CA GLU A 93 18.67 2.40 9.95
C GLU A 93 19.17 1.06 10.53
N ALA A 94 19.38 0.98 11.84
CA ALA A 94 19.86 -0.23 12.50
C ALA A 94 18.80 -1.33 12.45
N SER A 95 17.53 -0.95 12.68
CA SER A 95 16.38 -1.84 12.60
C SER A 95 16.16 -2.34 11.16
N ILE A 96 16.24 -1.42 10.19
CA ILE A 96 16.13 -1.75 8.75
C ILE A 96 17.24 -2.72 8.33
N LYS A 97 18.48 -2.51 8.75
CA LYS A 97 19.60 -3.43 8.49
C LYS A 97 19.34 -4.81 9.08
N ASN A 98 18.87 -4.88 10.32
CA ASN A 98 18.56 -6.15 10.98
C ASN A 98 17.44 -6.91 10.27
N LYS A 99 16.37 -6.24 9.87
CA LYS A 99 15.28 -6.83 9.07
C LYS A 99 15.78 -7.35 7.72
N ALA A 100 16.58 -6.57 7.02
CA ALA A 100 17.15 -6.95 5.73
C ALA A 100 18.06 -8.18 5.82
N LEU A 101 18.88 -8.29 6.87
CA LEU A 101 19.75 -9.43 7.11
C LEU A 101 18.99 -10.69 7.56
N ASN A 102 17.82 -10.51 8.18
CA ASN A 102 16.98 -11.60 8.68
C ASN A 102 15.98 -12.13 7.66
N GLU A 103 15.84 -11.50 6.52
CA GLU A 103 14.95 -11.93 5.45
C GLU A 103 15.46 -13.26 4.85
N ASP A 104 14.59 -14.27 4.76
CA ASP A 104 14.95 -15.66 4.45
C ASP A 104 15.63 -15.84 3.10
N ASN A 105 15.19 -15.11 2.07
CA ASN A 105 15.79 -15.18 0.75
C ASN A 105 17.15 -14.46 0.71
N VAL A 106 17.31 -13.42 1.50
CA VAL A 106 18.59 -12.70 1.64
C VAL A 106 19.59 -13.57 2.39
N LYS A 107 19.19 -14.23 3.49
CA LYS A 107 20.03 -15.16 4.26
C LYS A 107 20.67 -16.21 3.37
N LYS A 108 19.90 -16.86 2.50
CA LYS A 108 20.40 -17.87 1.55
C LYS A 108 21.51 -17.38 0.63
N HIS A 109 21.56 -16.07 0.37
CA HIS A 109 22.53 -15.46 -0.55
C HIS A 109 23.74 -14.85 0.16
N ILE A 110 23.66 -14.64 1.48
CA ILE A 110 24.76 -14.14 2.31
C ILE A 110 25.41 -15.25 3.13
N GLU A 111 24.75 -16.41 3.26
CA GLU A 111 25.28 -17.57 4.00
C GLU A 111 26.62 -18.04 3.40
N GLY A 112 27.63 -18.14 4.27
CA GLY A 112 28.98 -18.51 3.86
C GLY A 112 29.81 -17.40 3.18
N LYS A 113 29.31 -16.16 3.17
CA LYS A 113 30.00 -14.99 2.61
C LYS A 113 30.28 -13.95 3.68
N GLU A 114 31.35 -13.19 3.49
CA GLU A 114 31.68 -12.08 4.38
C GLU A 114 30.93 -10.80 3.96
N ILE A 115 30.19 -10.21 4.90
CA ILE A 115 29.48 -8.94 4.66
C ILE A 115 30.50 -7.80 4.73
N VAL A 116 30.78 -7.21 3.57
CA VAL A 116 31.74 -6.10 3.46
C VAL A 116 31.07 -4.79 3.87
N LYS A 117 29.84 -4.53 3.40
CA LYS A 117 29.12 -3.29 3.65
C LYS A 117 27.61 -3.48 3.48
N VAL A 118 26.82 -2.80 4.32
CA VAL A 118 25.37 -2.66 4.16
C VAL A 118 25.07 -1.18 3.90
N ILE A 119 24.52 -0.87 2.74
CA ILE A 119 24.15 0.50 2.34
C ILE A 119 22.64 0.60 2.41
N VAL A 120 22.14 1.47 3.27
CA VAL A 120 20.72 1.80 3.37
C VAL A 120 20.49 3.14 2.67
N ILE A 121 19.66 3.13 1.64
CA ILE A 121 19.14 4.37 1.04
C ILE A 121 17.73 4.52 1.58
N LYS A 122 17.55 5.49 2.47
CA LYS A 122 16.27 5.73 3.17
C LYS A 122 15.12 5.75 2.16
N ASP A 123 14.05 5.05 2.48
CA ASP A 123 12.80 4.94 1.72
C ASP A 123 12.89 4.32 0.31
N LYS A 124 14.01 3.75 -0.06
CA LYS A 124 14.21 3.19 -1.43
C LYS A 124 14.69 1.76 -1.43
N ILE A 125 15.85 1.50 -0.87
CA ILE A 125 16.54 0.23 -1.07
C ILE A 125 17.57 -0.04 0.02
N VAL A 126 17.77 -1.32 0.33
CA VAL A 126 18.93 -1.78 1.12
C VAL A 126 19.81 -2.61 0.20
N ASN A 127 21.09 -2.29 0.10
CA ASN A 127 22.06 -3.07 -0.68
C ASN A 127 23.11 -3.67 0.24
N ILE A 128 23.21 -4.98 0.26
CA ILE A 128 24.18 -5.76 1.03
C ILE A 128 25.30 -6.18 0.09
N VAL A 129 26.49 -5.71 0.37
CA VAL A 129 27.69 -6.08 -0.40
C VAL A 129 28.39 -7.22 0.34
N VAL A 130 28.52 -8.35 -0.32
CA VAL A 130 29.21 -9.54 0.20
C VAL A 130 30.36 -9.94 -0.72
N LYS A 131 31.39 -10.57 -0.12
CA LYS A 131 32.55 -11.08 -0.84
C LYS A 131 32.59 -12.60 -0.70
#